data_4bc358347094d9dcfd83b8f219685858
#
_entry.id   4bc358347094d9dcfd83b8f219685858
#
_cell.length_a   1.000
_cell.length_b   1.000
_cell.length_c   1.000
_cell.angle_alpha   90.00
_cell.angle_beta   90.00
_cell.angle_gamma   90.00
#
_symmetry.space_group_name_H-M   'P 1'
#
loop_
_entity.id
_entity.type
_entity.pdbx_description
1 polymer ?
#
loop_
_entity_poly.entity_id
_entity_poly.type
_entity_poly.pdbx_seq_one_letter_code
_entity_poly.pdbx_strand_id
1 'polypeptide(L)'
;MREEKKSDKIAAIYHAIEELVAEGADLLSMRVSDIAAKAGIGKGTTYEYFSSKEEMIVKAMVYLVGSMVNRIINQMEKLSSFQEKFMMLLDEMEEKAKQRVCILKYLSMLHDMNLCQQMHDVLLTEEEARKAIPMRIIQYLLEEGKKEGILSSKYPQFYMETAMFSRVISFLMFIEDDLYEKDCTINELKQELYAGICRELGV
;
A
#
# COMPACT_ATOMS: atom_id res chain seq x y z
N MET A 1 9.91 5.74 28.91
CA MET A 1 10.92 6.80 28.64
C MET A 1 12.08 6.39 27.73
N ARG A 2 12.82 5.25 27.96
CA ARG A 2 13.91 4.81 27.06
C ARG A 2 13.39 4.13 25.79
N GLU A 3 12.33 3.34 25.90
CA GLU A 3 11.65 2.68 24.76
C GLU A 3 10.85 3.66 23.90
N GLU A 4 10.17 4.65 24.48
CA GLU A 4 9.49 5.72 23.76
C GLU A 4 10.47 6.50 22.88
N LYS A 5 11.62 6.92 23.45
CA LYS A 5 12.68 7.61 22.68
C LYS A 5 13.28 6.74 21.55
N LYS A 6 13.23 5.41 21.68
CA LYS A 6 13.65 4.48 20.64
C LYS A 6 12.62 4.43 19.54
N SER A 7 11.33 4.33 19.88
CA SER A 7 10.21 4.35 18.94
C SER A 7 10.19 5.64 18.13
N ASP A 8 10.37 6.80 18.76
CA ASP A 8 10.37 8.11 18.11
C ASP A 8 11.49 8.24 17.07
N LYS A 9 12.69 7.74 17.39
CA LYS A 9 13.82 7.77 16.45
C LYS A 9 13.64 6.83 15.26
N ILE A 10 13.07 5.65 15.48
CA ILE A 10 12.73 4.71 14.42
C ILE A 10 11.67 5.32 13.49
N ALA A 11 10.63 5.93 14.07
CA ALA A 11 9.60 6.63 13.29
C ALA A 11 10.20 7.79 12.48
N ALA A 12 11.10 8.57 13.06
CA ALA A 12 11.80 9.64 12.34
C ALA A 12 12.63 9.11 11.14
N ILE A 13 13.26 7.93 11.28
CA ILE A 13 13.97 7.28 10.17
C ILE A 13 12.99 6.89 9.05
N TYR A 14 11.83 6.30 9.41
CA TYR A 14 10.83 5.89 8.43
C TYR A 14 10.25 7.09 7.67
N HIS A 15 9.91 8.17 8.38
CA HIS A 15 9.46 9.41 7.74
C HIS A 15 10.53 10.06 6.87
N ALA A 16 11.79 10.04 7.29
CA ALA A 16 12.88 10.53 6.46
C ALA A 16 13.01 9.75 5.14
N ILE A 17 12.84 8.43 5.17
CA ILE A 17 12.83 7.58 3.97
C ILE A 17 11.63 7.94 3.08
N GLU A 18 10.43 8.10 3.67
CA GLU A 18 9.21 8.52 2.95
C GLU A 18 9.42 9.84 2.21
N GLU A 19 9.94 10.86 2.91
CA GLU A 19 10.19 12.18 2.33
C GLU A 19 11.22 12.12 1.19
N LEU A 20 12.32 11.37 1.37
CA LEU A 20 13.33 11.20 0.33
C LEU A 20 12.77 10.51 -0.91
N VAL A 21 11.89 9.51 -0.75
CA VAL A 21 11.19 8.86 -1.86
C VAL A 21 10.24 9.84 -2.56
N ALA A 22 9.50 10.63 -1.80
CA ALA A 22 8.61 11.66 -2.34
C ALA A 22 9.38 12.75 -3.13
N GLU A 23 10.61 13.06 -2.72
CA GLU A 23 11.55 13.96 -3.42
C GLU A 23 12.17 13.31 -4.66
N GLY A 24 11.87 12.05 -4.97
CA GLY A 24 12.31 11.33 -6.14
C GLY A 24 13.60 10.52 -5.96
N ALA A 25 14.09 10.38 -4.73
CA ALA A 25 15.24 9.52 -4.46
C ALA A 25 14.91 8.05 -4.72
N ASP A 26 15.86 7.33 -5.33
CA ASP A 26 15.74 5.88 -5.49
C ASP A 26 16.14 5.17 -4.19
N LEU A 27 15.22 4.35 -3.71
CA LEU A 27 15.31 3.68 -2.40
C LEU A 27 16.56 2.81 -2.28
N LEU A 28 16.92 2.11 -3.35
CA LEU A 28 18.06 1.19 -3.36
C LEU A 28 19.40 1.94 -3.35
N SER A 29 19.46 3.10 -3.98
CA SER A 29 20.66 3.93 -4.06
C SER A 29 20.82 4.92 -2.89
N MET A 30 19.79 5.12 -2.05
CA MET A 30 19.87 6.01 -0.87
C MET A 30 21.05 5.66 0.02
N ARG A 31 21.73 6.69 0.53
CA ARG A 31 22.80 6.51 1.51
C ARG A 31 22.23 6.62 2.92
N VAL A 32 22.73 5.75 3.83
CA VAL A 32 22.35 5.83 5.25
C VAL A 32 22.66 7.20 5.86
N SER A 33 23.71 7.89 5.35
CA SER A 33 24.03 9.27 5.77
C SER A 33 22.94 10.27 5.45
N ASP A 34 22.28 10.12 4.29
CA ASP A 34 21.26 11.05 3.83
C ASP A 34 19.95 10.82 4.62
N ILE A 35 19.61 9.56 4.85
CA ILE A 35 18.50 9.15 5.72
C ILE A 35 18.71 9.69 7.16
N ALA A 36 19.89 9.48 7.72
CA ALA A 36 20.23 9.93 9.06
C ALA A 36 20.17 11.45 9.20
N ALA A 37 20.74 12.17 8.22
CA ALA A 37 20.70 13.64 8.18
C ALA A 37 19.25 14.15 8.10
N LYS A 38 18.42 13.57 7.24
CA LYS A 38 17.00 13.91 7.08
C LYS A 38 16.21 13.62 8.36
N ALA A 39 16.49 12.51 9.04
CA ALA A 39 15.88 12.13 10.32
C ALA A 39 16.42 12.93 11.53
N GLY A 40 17.40 13.80 11.35
CA GLY A 40 18.00 14.58 12.44
C GLY A 40 18.78 13.75 13.45
N ILE A 41 19.35 12.61 13.04
CA ILE A 41 20.14 11.71 13.91
C ILE A 41 21.52 11.43 13.34
N GLY A 42 22.43 10.95 14.20
CA GLY A 42 23.76 10.50 13.74
C GLY A 42 23.70 9.19 12.96
N LYS A 43 24.53 9.04 11.91
CA LYS A 43 24.65 7.79 11.14
C LYS A 43 24.94 6.56 12.04
N GLY A 44 25.75 6.72 13.09
CA GLY A 44 26.01 5.64 14.05
C GLY A 44 24.78 5.20 14.78
N THR A 45 23.88 6.14 15.12
CA THR A 45 22.62 5.86 15.81
C THR A 45 21.66 5.03 14.97
N THR A 46 21.69 5.13 13.64
CA THR A 46 20.85 4.28 12.78
C THR A 46 21.21 2.81 12.95
N TYR A 47 22.49 2.50 13.08
CA TYR A 47 22.98 1.12 13.27
C TYR A 47 22.79 0.57 14.68
N GLU A 48 22.33 1.41 15.64
CA GLU A 48 21.84 0.91 16.94
C GLU A 48 20.45 0.28 16.82
N TYR A 49 19.70 0.59 15.75
CA TYR A 49 18.32 0.14 15.52
C TYR A 49 18.18 -0.87 14.39
N PHE A 50 19.06 -0.81 13.40
CA PHE A 50 19.03 -1.67 12.21
C PHE A 50 20.42 -2.26 11.95
N SER A 51 20.45 -3.56 11.66
CA SER A 51 21.71 -4.28 11.41
C SER A 51 22.30 -3.95 10.04
N SER A 52 21.45 -3.54 9.09
CA SER A 52 21.84 -3.17 7.73
C SER A 52 20.95 -2.07 7.16
N LYS A 53 21.39 -1.51 6.01
CA LYS A 53 20.58 -0.57 5.22
C LYS A 53 19.33 -1.25 4.67
N GLU A 54 19.49 -2.47 4.20
CA GLU A 54 18.42 -3.28 3.61
C GLU A 54 17.32 -3.53 4.65
N GLU A 55 17.68 -3.96 5.85
CA GLU A 55 16.72 -4.12 6.96
C GLU A 55 15.98 -2.81 7.27
N MET A 56 16.70 -1.70 7.33
CA MET A 56 16.10 -0.38 7.58
C MET A 56 15.07 -0.03 6.50
N ILE A 57 15.40 -0.24 5.23
CA ILE A 57 14.52 0.04 4.10
C ILE A 57 13.28 -0.86 4.14
N VAL A 58 13.47 -2.17 4.32
CA VAL A 58 12.36 -3.14 4.38
C VAL A 58 11.39 -2.80 5.52
N LYS A 59 11.91 -2.52 6.72
CA LYS A 59 11.06 -2.16 7.87
C LYS A 59 10.36 -0.82 7.68
N ALA A 60 11.01 0.15 7.05
CA ALA A 60 10.38 1.41 6.69
C ALA A 60 9.24 1.20 5.68
N MET A 61 9.45 0.40 4.64
CA MET A 61 8.41 0.07 3.66
C MET A 61 7.21 -0.61 4.32
N VAL A 62 7.44 -1.62 5.17
CA VAL A 62 6.37 -2.30 5.91
C VAL A 62 5.59 -1.31 6.77
N TYR A 63 6.27 -0.43 7.49
CA TYR A 63 5.64 0.60 8.32
C TYR A 63 4.80 1.57 7.48
N LEU A 64 5.34 2.10 6.38
CA LEU A 64 4.67 3.08 5.52
C LEU A 64 3.45 2.47 4.82
N VAL A 65 3.59 1.23 4.30
CA VAL A 65 2.46 0.51 3.70
C VAL A 65 1.39 0.21 4.74
N GLY A 66 1.79 -0.20 5.95
CA GLY A 66 0.86 -0.44 7.06
C GLY A 66 0.09 0.81 7.46
N SER A 67 0.77 1.95 7.56
CA SER A 67 0.16 3.25 7.86
C SER A 67 -0.83 3.65 6.76
N MET A 68 -0.47 3.45 5.49
CA MET A 68 -1.36 3.69 4.35
C MET A 68 -2.61 2.80 4.40
N VAL A 69 -2.44 1.49 4.60
CA VAL A 69 -3.55 0.53 4.70
C VAL A 69 -4.51 0.91 5.82
N ASN A 70 -3.98 1.21 7.01
CA ASN A 70 -4.80 1.61 8.15
C ASN A 70 -5.54 2.93 7.89
N ARG A 71 -4.88 3.92 7.28
CA ARG A 71 -5.49 5.20 6.91
C ARG A 71 -6.66 4.99 5.93
N ILE A 72 -6.47 4.18 4.90
CA ILE A 72 -7.51 3.88 3.91
C ILE A 72 -8.70 3.18 4.58
N ILE A 73 -8.47 2.15 5.39
CA ILE A 73 -9.55 1.44 6.10
C ILE A 73 -10.30 2.40 7.04
N ASN A 74 -9.60 3.21 7.84
CA ASN A 74 -10.22 4.19 8.73
C ASN A 74 -11.06 5.25 7.97
N GLN A 75 -10.70 5.58 6.73
CA GLN A 75 -11.52 6.46 5.89
C GLN A 75 -12.76 5.72 5.37
N MET A 76 -12.62 4.46 4.96
CA MET A 76 -13.74 3.63 4.51
C MET A 76 -14.77 3.38 5.62
N GLU A 77 -14.34 3.23 6.87
CA GLU A 77 -15.23 3.05 8.02
C GLU A 77 -16.21 4.21 8.24
N LYS A 78 -15.90 5.40 7.71
CA LYS A 78 -16.77 6.59 7.79
C LYS A 78 -17.83 6.62 6.68
N LEU A 79 -17.74 5.74 5.70
CA LEU A 79 -18.64 5.65 4.57
C LEU A 79 -19.73 4.59 4.82
N SER A 80 -20.90 4.81 4.25
CA SER A 80 -22.10 4.02 4.59
C SER A 80 -22.28 2.78 3.72
N SER A 81 -21.79 2.80 2.47
CA SER A 81 -22.05 1.73 1.51
C SER A 81 -20.77 1.12 0.93
N PHE A 82 -20.85 -0.14 0.52
CA PHE A 82 -19.81 -0.83 -0.23
C PHE A 82 -19.40 -0.06 -1.47
N GLN A 83 -20.38 0.51 -2.21
CA GLN A 83 -20.10 1.32 -3.38
C GLN A 83 -19.25 2.55 -3.06
N GLU A 84 -19.62 3.32 -2.03
CA GLU A 84 -18.85 4.50 -1.60
C GLU A 84 -17.41 4.12 -1.21
N LYS A 85 -17.25 3.01 -0.48
CA LYS A 85 -15.95 2.51 -0.05
C LYS A 85 -15.08 2.07 -1.24
N PHE A 86 -15.66 1.36 -2.20
CA PHE A 86 -14.97 0.94 -3.41
C PHE A 86 -14.55 2.14 -4.28
N MET A 87 -15.47 3.10 -4.50
CA MET A 87 -15.17 4.33 -5.24
C MET A 87 -14.07 5.15 -4.57
N MET A 88 -14.13 5.29 -3.24
CA MET A 88 -13.10 6.01 -2.47
C MET A 88 -11.72 5.38 -2.63
N LEU A 89 -11.61 4.05 -2.70
CA LEU A 89 -10.33 3.40 -2.99
C LEU A 89 -9.78 3.79 -4.36
N LEU A 90 -10.63 3.79 -5.38
CA LEU A 90 -10.22 4.17 -6.74
C LEU A 90 -9.87 5.67 -6.84
N ASP A 91 -10.59 6.54 -6.12
CA ASP A 91 -10.29 7.98 -6.04
C ASP A 91 -8.94 8.23 -5.38
N GLU A 92 -8.63 7.53 -4.28
CA GLU A 92 -7.33 7.61 -3.60
C GLU A 92 -6.18 7.16 -4.53
N MET A 93 -6.41 6.10 -5.31
CA MET A 93 -5.42 5.62 -6.28
C MET A 93 -5.18 6.63 -7.40
N GLU A 94 -6.26 7.22 -7.95
CA GLU A 94 -6.16 8.25 -8.98
C GLU A 94 -5.38 9.47 -8.47
N GLU A 95 -5.67 9.92 -7.25
CA GLU A 95 -4.98 11.06 -6.66
C GLU A 95 -3.48 10.78 -6.45
N LYS A 96 -3.14 9.59 -6.01
CA LYS A 96 -1.74 9.16 -5.84
C LYS A 96 -1.00 9.04 -7.17
N ALA A 97 -1.66 8.55 -8.20
CA ALA A 97 -1.10 8.52 -9.55
C ALA A 97 -0.78 9.93 -10.08
N LYS A 98 -1.71 10.90 -9.90
CA LYS A 98 -1.47 12.32 -10.24
C LYS A 98 -0.28 12.92 -9.50
N GLN A 99 -0.08 12.55 -8.25
CA GLN A 99 1.06 12.99 -7.44
C GLN A 99 2.38 12.28 -7.82
N ARG A 100 2.37 11.41 -8.82
CA ARG A 100 3.51 10.56 -9.21
C ARG A 100 4.08 9.72 -8.06
N VAL A 101 3.29 9.49 -7.03
CA VAL A 101 3.57 8.50 -5.98
C VAL A 101 3.26 7.14 -6.56
N CYS A 102 4.21 6.63 -7.34
CA CYS A 102 4.03 5.41 -8.11
C CYS A 102 4.02 4.19 -7.19
N ILE A 103 2.84 3.63 -6.92
CA ILE A 103 2.71 2.34 -6.21
C ILE A 103 3.42 1.24 -7.01
N LEU A 104 3.42 1.32 -8.34
CA LEU A 104 4.17 0.41 -9.21
C LEU A 104 5.68 0.50 -8.96
N LYS A 105 6.20 1.66 -8.54
CA LYS A 105 7.61 1.81 -8.15
C LYS A 105 7.91 0.98 -6.89
N TYR A 106 6.99 0.91 -5.93
CA TYR A 106 7.11 0.00 -4.78
C TYR A 106 6.99 -1.47 -5.21
N LEU A 107 6.10 -1.78 -6.16
CA LEU A 107 5.98 -3.14 -6.72
C LEU A 107 7.20 -3.53 -7.55
N SER A 108 7.85 -2.60 -8.24
CA SER A 108 9.08 -2.88 -8.99
C SER A 108 10.27 -3.27 -8.10
N MET A 109 10.26 -2.84 -6.84
CA MET A 109 11.27 -3.25 -5.85
C MET A 109 11.15 -4.73 -5.45
N LEU A 110 9.96 -5.34 -5.64
CA LEU A 110 9.77 -6.78 -5.46
C LEU A 110 10.53 -7.62 -6.49
N HIS A 111 11.12 -7.00 -7.52
CA HIS A 111 12.03 -7.68 -8.44
C HIS A 111 13.44 -7.89 -7.84
N ASP A 112 13.81 -7.14 -6.80
CA ASP A 112 15.03 -7.45 -6.04
C ASP A 112 14.78 -8.65 -5.13
N MET A 113 15.35 -9.79 -5.52
CA MET A 113 15.18 -11.06 -4.80
C MET A 113 15.57 -10.98 -3.33
N ASN A 114 16.60 -10.19 -2.99
CA ASN A 114 17.06 -10.04 -1.61
C ASN A 114 16.08 -9.23 -0.77
N LEU A 115 15.58 -8.11 -1.30
CA LEU A 115 14.56 -7.30 -0.62
C LEU A 115 13.25 -8.06 -0.50
N CYS A 116 12.85 -8.78 -1.54
CA CYS A 116 11.65 -9.62 -1.52
C CYS A 116 11.74 -10.69 -0.41
N GLN A 117 12.88 -11.38 -0.29
CA GLN A 117 13.09 -12.38 0.75
C GLN A 117 13.06 -11.75 2.16
N GLN A 118 13.77 -10.65 2.37
CA GLN A 118 13.78 -9.96 3.66
C GLN A 118 12.39 -9.43 4.04
N MET A 119 11.63 -8.90 3.07
CA MET A 119 10.26 -8.46 3.31
C MET A 119 9.36 -9.65 3.67
N HIS A 120 9.50 -10.78 3.00
CA HIS A 120 8.79 -12.00 3.32
C HIS A 120 9.10 -12.48 4.75
N ASP A 121 10.38 -12.48 5.15
CA ASP A 121 10.81 -12.86 6.50
C ASP A 121 10.22 -11.94 7.58
N VAL A 122 10.21 -10.62 7.35
CA VAL A 122 9.58 -9.65 8.25
C VAL A 122 8.07 -9.89 8.35
N LEU A 123 7.38 -10.11 7.23
CA LEU A 123 5.94 -10.38 7.21
C LEU A 123 5.58 -11.71 7.89
N LEU A 124 6.46 -12.71 7.86
CA LEU A 124 6.25 -13.98 8.55
C LEU A 124 6.50 -13.91 10.06
N THR A 125 7.47 -13.12 10.47
CA THR A 125 7.94 -13.09 11.87
C THR A 125 7.24 -12.03 12.73
N GLU A 126 6.83 -10.92 12.13
CA GLU A 126 6.22 -9.80 12.85
C GLU A 126 4.71 -9.74 12.60
N GLU A 127 3.90 -9.96 13.65
CA GLU A 127 2.43 -9.91 13.56
C GLU A 127 1.94 -8.52 13.10
N GLU A 128 2.55 -7.46 13.58
CA GLU A 128 2.23 -6.09 13.17
C GLU A 128 2.56 -5.84 11.68
N ALA A 129 3.62 -6.45 11.17
CA ALA A 129 3.98 -6.37 9.75
C ALA A 129 2.90 -7.00 8.85
N ARG A 130 2.25 -8.08 9.29
CA ARG A 130 1.14 -8.71 8.55
C ARG A 130 -0.06 -7.77 8.39
N LYS A 131 -0.23 -6.80 9.28
CA LYS A 131 -1.26 -5.75 9.15
C LYS A 131 -0.94 -4.75 8.02
N ALA A 132 0.30 -4.72 7.55
CA ALA A 132 0.74 -3.87 6.44
C ALA A 132 0.45 -4.46 5.04
N ILE A 133 -0.21 -5.61 4.93
CA ILE A 133 -0.48 -6.23 3.64
C ILE A 133 -1.64 -5.50 2.94
N PRO A 134 -1.43 -4.95 1.72
CA PRO A 134 -2.49 -4.24 0.98
C PRO A 134 -3.75 -5.08 0.75
N MET A 135 -3.63 -6.42 0.73
CA MET A 135 -4.75 -7.35 0.61
C MET A 135 -5.81 -7.15 1.71
N ARG A 136 -5.46 -6.58 2.86
CA ARG A 136 -6.43 -6.25 3.93
C ARG A 136 -7.50 -5.24 3.46
N ILE A 137 -7.16 -4.33 2.57
CA ILE A 137 -8.15 -3.40 1.98
C ILE A 137 -9.17 -4.19 1.16
N ILE A 138 -8.68 -5.13 0.35
CA ILE A 138 -9.53 -6.00 -0.47
C ILE A 138 -10.44 -6.87 0.41
N GLN A 139 -9.87 -7.49 1.45
CA GLN A 139 -10.62 -8.31 2.40
C GLN A 139 -11.69 -7.50 3.13
N TYR A 140 -11.36 -6.28 3.58
CA TYR A 140 -12.31 -5.37 4.20
C TYR A 140 -13.47 -5.04 3.24
N LEU A 141 -13.19 -4.67 1.99
CA LEU A 141 -14.21 -4.38 0.99
C LEU A 141 -15.12 -5.59 0.72
N LEU A 142 -14.54 -6.79 0.60
CA LEU A 142 -15.31 -8.01 0.38
C LEU A 142 -16.27 -8.29 1.56
N GLU A 143 -15.81 -8.10 2.79
CA GLU A 143 -16.67 -8.29 3.97
C GLU A 143 -17.80 -7.25 4.03
N GLU A 144 -17.53 -6.00 3.69
CA GLU A 144 -18.56 -4.96 3.63
C GLU A 144 -19.61 -5.25 2.54
N GLY A 145 -19.17 -5.64 1.33
CA GLY A 145 -20.08 -6.02 0.26
C GLY A 145 -20.94 -7.26 0.59
N LYS A 146 -20.38 -8.23 1.33
CA LYS A 146 -21.14 -9.39 1.85
C LYS A 146 -22.16 -8.97 2.92
N LYS A 147 -21.78 -8.11 3.87
CA LYS A 147 -22.67 -7.59 4.92
C LYS A 147 -23.87 -6.84 4.35
N GLU A 148 -23.66 -6.09 3.26
CA GLU A 148 -24.75 -5.39 2.57
C GLU A 148 -25.59 -6.29 1.66
N GLY A 149 -25.21 -7.56 1.47
CA GLY A 149 -25.90 -8.50 0.57
C GLY A 149 -25.69 -8.19 -0.92
N ILE A 150 -24.69 -7.38 -1.26
CA ILE A 150 -24.32 -7.07 -2.64
C ILE A 150 -23.43 -8.17 -3.22
N LEU A 151 -22.50 -8.69 -2.40
CA LEU A 151 -21.59 -9.76 -2.80
C LEU A 151 -22.03 -11.09 -2.18
N SER A 152 -21.93 -12.14 -2.97
CA SER A 152 -22.33 -13.50 -2.60
C SER A 152 -21.24 -14.20 -1.77
N SER A 153 -21.65 -14.89 -0.72
CA SER A 153 -20.75 -15.74 0.08
C SER A 153 -20.53 -17.15 -0.52
N LYS A 154 -21.11 -17.45 -1.67
CA LYS A 154 -21.00 -18.79 -2.31
C LYS A 154 -19.64 -19.07 -2.96
N TYR A 155 -18.90 -18.02 -3.30
CA TYR A 155 -17.60 -18.16 -3.95
C TYR A 155 -16.48 -18.40 -2.94
N PRO A 156 -15.43 -19.18 -3.31
CA PRO A 156 -14.23 -19.31 -2.48
C PRO A 156 -13.58 -17.94 -2.20
N GLN A 157 -13.15 -17.72 -0.97
CA GLN A 157 -12.55 -16.45 -0.54
C GLN A 157 -11.40 -16.01 -1.46
N PHE A 158 -10.48 -16.91 -1.78
CA PHE A 158 -9.33 -16.63 -2.66
C PHE A 158 -9.75 -16.18 -4.06
N TYR A 159 -10.83 -16.75 -4.62
CA TYR A 159 -11.37 -16.32 -5.90
C TYR A 159 -11.91 -14.88 -5.83
N MET A 160 -12.66 -14.57 -4.80
CA MET A 160 -13.20 -13.22 -4.59
C MET A 160 -12.07 -12.18 -4.41
N GLU A 161 -11.06 -12.52 -3.62
CA GLU A 161 -9.87 -11.68 -3.43
C GLU A 161 -9.16 -11.43 -4.77
N THR A 162 -8.93 -12.47 -5.56
CA THR A 162 -8.28 -12.37 -6.88
C THR A 162 -9.11 -11.52 -7.84
N ALA A 163 -10.42 -11.73 -7.91
CA ALA A 163 -11.33 -10.99 -8.79
C ALA A 163 -11.34 -9.49 -8.46
N MET A 164 -11.39 -9.12 -7.18
CA MET A 164 -11.37 -7.71 -6.76
C MET A 164 -9.99 -7.10 -6.92
N PHE A 165 -8.94 -7.78 -6.48
CA PHE A 165 -7.56 -7.30 -6.55
C PHE A 165 -7.12 -7.04 -8.00
N SER A 166 -7.44 -7.95 -8.93
CA SER A 166 -7.07 -7.78 -10.34
C SER A 166 -7.66 -6.51 -10.94
N ARG A 167 -8.90 -6.15 -10.60
CA ARG A 167 -9.54 -4.91 -11.08
C ARG A 167 -8.89 -3.66 -10.51
N VAL A 168 -8.58 -3.68 -9.23
CA VAL A 168 -7.89 -2.58 -8.55
C VAL A 168 -6.50 -2.36 -9.15
N ILE A 169 -5.73 -3.42 -9.38
CA ILE A 169 -4.41 -3.34 -10.01
C ILE A 169 -4.51 -2.91 -11.48
N SER A 170 -5.46 -3.47 -12.24
CA SER A 170 -5.67 -3.06 -13.63
C SER A 170 -6.01 -1.58 -13.73
N PHE A 171 -6.89 -1.07 -12.86
CA PHE A 171 -7.21 0.35 -12.79
C PHE A 171 -5.95 1.19 -12.57
N LEU A 172 -5.12 0.83 -11.58
CA LEU A 172 -3.87 1.53 -11.29
C LEU A 172 -2.94 1.56 -12.50
N MET A 173 -2.77 0.43 -13.19
CA MET A 173 -1.93 0.36 -14.38
C MET A 173 -2.45 1.26 -15.51
N PHE A 174 -3.76 1.27 -15.74
CA PHE A 174 -4.36 2.07 -16.82
C PHE A 174 -4.34 3.56 -16.56
N ILE A 175 -4.46 4.02 -15.30
CA ILE A 175 -4.42 5.46 -15.01
C ILE A 175 -3.00 6.04 -15.11
N GLU A 176 -1.96 5.23 -14.89
CA GLU A 176 -0.55 5.62 -15.00
C GLU A 176 -0.01 5.54 -16.44
N ASP A 177 -0.74 4.90 -17.36
CA ASP A 177 -0.27 4.66 -18.72
C ASP A 177 -0.81 5.71 -19.69
N ASP A 178 0.11 6.52 -20.24
CA ASP A 178 -0.19 7.52 -21.27
C ASP A 178 -0.08 6.94 -22.70
N LEU A 179 0.31 5.67 -22.85
CA LEU A 179 0.53 5.03 -24.17
C LEU A 179 -0.77 4.53 -24.82
N TYR A 180 -1.83 4.32 -24.03
CA TYR A 180 -3.10 3.84 -24.54
C TYR A 180 -4.08 4.99 -24.80
N GLU A 181 -4.68 4.98 -25.99
CA GLU A 181 -5.82 5.83 -26.30
C GLU A 181 -7.02 5.38 -25.47
N LYS A 182 -7.50 6.25 -24.58
CA LYS A 182 -8.60 5.95 -23.66
C LYS A 182 -9.91 6.28 -24.35
N ASP A 183 -10.76 5.28 -24.56
CA ASP A 183 -12.09 5.40 -25.17
C ASP A 183 -13.19 5.73 -24.15
N CYS A 184 -12.84 5.83 -22.87
CA CYS A 184 -13.73 6.21 -21.77
C CYS A 184 -13.04 7.15 -20.78
N THR A 185 -13.84 7.88 -20.02
CA THR A 185 -13.34 8.71 -18.90
C THR A 185 -12.96 7.84 -17.70
N ILE A 186 -12.08 8.36 -16.84
CA ILE A 186 -11.71 7.67 -15.59
C ILE A 186 -12.96 7.39 -14.73
N ASN A 187 -13.92 8.30 -14.67
CA ASN A 187 -15.15 8.11 -13.92
C ASN A 187 -16.02 6.99 -14.51
N GLU A 188 -16.16 6.92 -15.83
CA GLU A 188 -16.87 5.80 -16.48
C GLU A 188 -16.17 4.48 -16.19
N LEU A 189 -14.83 4.43 -16.28
CA LEU A 189 -14.06 3.22 -15.93
C LEU A 189 -14.30 2.78 -14.49
N LYS A 190 -14.29 3.70 -13.52
CA LYS A 190 -14.59 3.37 -12.11
C LYS A 190 -15.97 2.74 -11.94
N GLN A 191 -16.99 3.29 -12.61
CA GLN A 191 -18.35 2.75 -12.56
C GLN A 191 -18.44 1.36 -13.19
N GLU A 192 -17.78 1.13 -14.33
CA GLU A 192 -17.77 -0.18 -14.98
C GLU A 192 -17.01 -1.22 -14.16
N LEU A 193 -15.92 -0.84 -13.47
CA LEU A 193 -15.20 -1.73 -12.56
C LEU A 193 -16.09 -2.17 -11.39
N TYR A 194 -16.82 -1.22 -10.77
CA TYR A 194 -17.78 -1.54 -9.72
C TYR A 194 -18.91 -2.45 -10.24
N ALA A 195 -19.54 -2.08 -11.36
CA ALA A 195 -20.59 -2.89 -11.97
C ALA A 195 -20.09 -4.29 -12.35
N GLY A 196 -18.84 -4.40 -12.81
CA GLY A 196 -18.18 -5.66 -13.11
C GLY A 196 -18.02 -6.55 -11.89
N ILE A 197 -17.60 -6.01 -10.74
CA ILE A 197 -17.52 -6.76 -9.48
C ILE A 197 -18.90 -7.25 -9.06
N CYS A 198 -19.92 -6.39 -9.13
CA CYS A 198 -21.30 -6.77 -8.76
C CYS A 198 -21.87 -7.86 -9.70
N ARG A 199 -21.58 -7.80 -11.00
CA ARG A 199 -22.00 -8.84 -11.96
C ARG A 199 -21.32 -10.19 -11.72
N GLU A 200 -20.04 -10.19 -11.35
CA GLU A 200 -19.26 -11.43 -11.19
C GLU A 200 -19.47 -12.07 -9.81
N LEU A 201 -19.44 -11.26 -8.75
CA LEU A 201 -19.44 -11.74 -7.37
C LEU A 201 -20.77 -11.50 -6.65
N GLY A 202 -21.75 -10.89 -7.31
CA GLY A 202 -23.04 -10.56 -6.72
C GLY A 202 -23.92 -11.77 -6.37
N VAL A 203 -24.96 -11.48 -5.61
CA VAL A 203 -25.97 -12.47 -5.16
C VAL A 203 -26.82 -12.97 -6.32
#